data_f74270fddf4d3176535fe649cc38088b
#
_entry.id   f74270fddf4d3176535fe649cc38088b
#
_cell.length_a   1.000
_cell.length_b   1.000
_cell.length_c   1.000
_cell.angle_alpha   90.00
_cell.angle_beta   90.00
_cell.angle_gamma   90.00
#
_symmetry.space_group_name_H-M   'P 1'
#
loop_
_entity.id
_entity.type
_entity.pdbx_description
1 polymer ?
#
loop_
_entity_poly.entity_id
_entity_poly.type
_entity_poly.pdbx_seq_one_letter_code
_entity_poly.pdbx_strand_id
1 'polypeptide(L)'
;MKKWLLVLVAACITFALSACGSGNSGSEGGKNKLIMGTSADYKPFEYKNGDQIVGFDVDLAKALGKKTGYDVEVQDMDFNSLITALKSKQVDMILSGMTPTPERKRQVDFSGIYYTANNMIVTKKGSSIKSLNDLKGKTVGVQLGSIQEEKGKKLASKYGFQLEDRNRISDLTEEIKSGRFDAAIIEDIVAQGYFSSNNDLQGFASADAKSDESGSAIAFRKDSDLTAKFNKALKEMEKNGEIEKLKKKWFTNEK
;
A
#
# COMPACT_ATOMS: atom_id res chain seq x y z
N MET A 1 -15.54 1.28 -78.46
CA MET A 1 -15.51 0.64 -77.10
C MET A 1 -14.59 1.34 -76.09
N LYS A 2 -13.75 2.32 -76.50
CA LYS A 2 -12.84 3.03 -75.54
C LYS A 2 -13.44 4.27 -74.86
N LYS A 3 -14.59 4.76 -75.25
CA LYS A 3 -15.19 6.00 -74.76
C LYS A 3 -16.18 5.75 -73.57
N TRP A 4 -16.61 4.53 -73.36
CA TRP A 4 -17.53 4.19 -72.30
C TRP A 4 -16.83 3.80 -70.94
N LEU A 5 -15.55 3.45 -71.05
CA LEU A 5 -14.76 3.14 -69.81
C LEU A 5 -14.34 4.39 -69.03
N LEU A 6 -14.27 5.55 -69.66
CA LEU A 6 -13.88 6.82 -69.00
C LEU A 6 -15.03 7.46 -68.20
N VAL A 7 -16.28 7.14 -68.50
CA VAL A 7 -17.44 7.67 -67.84
C VAL A 7 -17.70 6.90 -66.49
N LEU A 8 -17.34 5.62 -66.49
CA LEU A 8 -17.49 4.80 -65.27
C LEU A 8 -16.44 5.10 -64.14
N VAL A 9 -15.25 5.59 -64.52
CA VAL A 9 -14.20 5.97 -63.58
C VAL A 9 -14.49 7.33 -62.96
N ALA A 10 -15.17 8.25 -63.66
CA ALA A 10 -15.54 9.56 -63.10
C ALA A 10 -16.68 9.51 -62.11
N ALA A 11 -17.55 8.48 -62.14
CA ALA A 11 -18.67 8.31 -61.22
C ALA A 11 -18.28 7.72 -59.85
N CYS A 12 -17.11 7.04 -59.73
CA CYS A 12 -16.62 6.47 -58.49
C CYS A 12 -15.84 7.45 -57.58
N ILE A 13 -15.42 8.61 -58.11
CA ILE A 13 -14.61 9.58 -57.36
C ILE A 13 -15.48 10.57 -56.55
N THR A 14 -16.77 10.70 -56.84
CA THR A 14 -17.67 11.63 -56.16
C THR A 14 -18.33 11.06 -54.89
N PHE A 15 -18.12 9.78 -54.57
CA PHE A 15 -18.72 9.16 -53.37
C PHE A 15 -17.77 9.07 -52.16
N ALA A 16 -16.50 9.51 -52.30
CA ALA A 16 -15.50 9.38 -51.25
C ALA A 16 -15.32 10.61 -50.33
N LEU A 17 -16.11 11.69 -50.52
CA LEU A 17 -15.96 12.93 -49.72
C LEU A 17 -17.10 13.23 -48.75
N SER A 18 -18.03 12.31 -48.52
CA SER A 18 -19.14 12.53 -47.55
C SER A 18 -18.98 11.75 -46.25
N ALA A 19 -17.80 11.21 -45.95
CA ALA A 19 -17.54 10.46 -44.70
C ALA A 19 -16.78 11.26 -43.61
N CYS A 20 -16.84 12.60 -43.66
CA CYS A 20 -16.49 13.45 -42.52
C CYS A 20 -17.77 14.05 -41.92
N GLY A 21 -18.73 13.19 -41.63
CA GLY A 21 -19.88 13.50 -40.78
C GLY A 21 -19.45 13.46 -39.32
N SER A 22 -19.47 14.63 -38.70
CA SER A 22 -19.43 14.92 -37.29
C SER A 22 -20.12 13.85 -36.44
N GLY A 23 -19.41 12.78 -36.16
CA GLY A 23 -19.74 11.89 -35.06
C GLY A 23 -19.26 12.56 -33.76
N ASN A 24 -20.14 13.34 -33.15
CA ASN A 24 -20.04 13.70 -31.76
C ASN A 24 -20.20 12.39 -30.97
N SER A 25 -19.15 11.57 -30.93
CA SER A 25 -19.02 10.50 -29.97
C SER A 25 -18.94 11.20 -28.63
N GLY A 26 -20.10 11.35 -28.00
CA GLY A 26 -20.15 11.62 -26.57
C GLY A 26 -19.24 10.62 -25.91
N SER A 27 -18.07 11.10 -25.50
CA SER A 27 -17.21 10.39 -24.58
C SER A 27 -18.08 10.12 -23.36
N GLU A 28 -18.70 8.95 -23.29
CA GLU A 28 -19.08 8.39 -22.00
C GLU A 28 -17.79 8.43 -21.21
N GLY A 29 -17.75 9.31 -20.20
CA GLY A 29 -16.58 9.64 -19.43
C GLY A 29 -16.02 8.38 -18.77
N GLY A 30 -15.14 7.70 -19.48
CA GLY A 30 -14.30 6.67 -18.89
C GLY A 30 -13.59 7.32 -17.72
N LYS A 31 -13.93 6.94 -16.50
CA LYS A 31 -13.23 7.41 -15.30
C LYS A 31 -11.75 7.20 -15.54
N ASN A 32 -10.96 8.26 -15.38
CA ASN A 32 -9.52 8.13 -15.41
C ASN A 32 -9.12 7.07 -14.38
N LYS A 33 -8.43 6.03 -14.81
CA LYS A 33 -7.97 4.97 -13.92
C LYS A 33 -6.67 5.38 -13.26
N LEU A 34 -6.51 5.03 -11.98
CA LEU A 34 -5.25 5.09 -11.24
C LEU A 34 -4.92 3.71 -10.68
N ILE A 35 -3.66 3.35 -10.71
CA ILE A 35 -3.16 2.10 -10.13
C ILE A 35 -2.57 2.42 -8.75
N MET A 36 -3.12 1.79 -7.72
CA MET A 36 -2.60 1.78 -6.36
C MET A 36 -1.65 0.59 -6.18
N GLY A 37 -0.37 0.84 -5.89
CA GLY A 37 0.57 -0.19 -5.45
C GLY A 37 0.43 -0.43 -3.95
N THR A 38 0.48 -1.71 -3.56
CA THR A 38 0.38 -2.12 -2.15
C THR A 38 1.07 -3.46 -1.91
N SER A 39 1.36 -3.81 -0.64
CA SER A 39 1.87 -5.12 -0.23
C SER A 39 0.77 -5.84 0.55
N ALA A 40 0.00 -6.72 -0.16
CA ALA A 40 -1.30 -7.21 0.30
C ALA A 40 -1.20 -8.38 1.30
N ASP A 41 -0.47 -8.17 2.39
CA ASP A 41 -0.34 -9.05 3.55
C ASP A 41 -0.28 -8.27 4.88
N TYR A 42 -0.80 -7.03 4.87
CA TYR A 42 -0.70 -6.07 5.97
C TYR A 42 -2.08 -5.80 6.61
N LYS A 43 -2.77 -6.86 7.07
CA LYS A 43 -4.09 -6.76 7.70
C LYS A 43 -4.03 -5.89 8.97
N PRO A 44 -4.98 -4.94 9.16
CA PRO A 44 -6.23 -4.72 8.42
C PRO A 44 -6.14 -3.67 7.30
N PHE A 45 -4.96 -3.16 6.96
CA PHE A 45 -4.79 -2.12 5.93
C PHE A 45 -5.02 -2.64 4.51
N GLU A 46 -4.30 -3.70 4.11
CA GLU A 46 -4.44 -4.38 2.83
C GLU A 46 -4.06 -5.86 2.94
N TYR A 47 -4.92 -6.73 2.48
CA TYR A 47 -4.67 -8.17 2.50
C TYR A 47 -5.54 -8.90 1.47
N LYS A 48 -5.09 -10.09 1.08
CA LYS A 48 -5.85 -10.97 0.19
C LYS A 48 -6.99 -11.65 0.93
N ASN A 49 -8.19 -11.51 0.39
CA ASN A 49 -9.40 -12.24 0.81
C ASN A 49 -9.97 -12.96 -0.41
N GLY A 50 -9.63 -14.24 -0.59
CA GLY A 50 -9.80 -14.95 -1.85
C GLY A 50 -9.03 -14.26 -2.98
N ASP A 51 -9.70 -14.00 -4.10
CA ASP A 51 -9.09 -13.34 -5.26
C ASP A 51 -9.06 -11.79 -5.17
N GLN A 52 -9.59 -11.23 -4.09
CA GLN A 52 -9.67 -9.79 -3.91
C GLN A 52 -8.66 -9.27 -2.90
N ILE A 53 -8.14 -8.08 -3.15
CA ILE A 53 -7.39 -7.31 -2.15
C ILE A 53 -8.39 -6.37 -1.46
N VAL A 54 -8.45 -6.45 -0.13
CA VAL A 54 -9.37 -5.69 0.71
C VAL A 54 -8.61 -5.06 1.88
N GLY A 55 -9.22 -4.10 2.56
CA GLY A 55 -8.65 -3.48 3.74
C GLY A 55 -8.91 -1.97 3.78
N PHE A 56 -8.43 -1.36 4.86
CA PHE A 56 -8.60 0.08 5.10
C PHE A 56 -7.98 0.92 3.99
N ASP A 57 -6.73 0.63 3.58
CA ASP A 57 -6.01 1.38 2.54
C ASP A 57 -6.70 1.24 1.18
N VAL A 58 -7.25 0.06 0.89
CA VAL A 58 -8.02 -0.18 -0.34
C VAL A 58 -9.31 0.63 -0.38
N ASP A 59 -10.06 0.62 0.73
CA ASP A 59 -11.31 1.39 0.84
C ASP A 59 -11.04 2.91 0.82
N LEU A 60 -9.98 3.36 1.51
CA LEU A 60 -9.54 4.75 1.51
C LEU A 60 -9.17 5.21 0.10
N ALA A 61 -8.36 4.44 -0.63
CA ALA A 61 -7.95 4.75 -1.99
C ALA A 61 -9.15 4.86 -2.94
N LYS A 62 -10.09 3.91 -2.87
CA LYS A 62 -11.32 3.93 -3.68
C LYS A 62 -12.22 5.12 -3.34
N ALA A 63 -12.37 5.45 -2.05
CA ALA A 63 -13.16 6.60 -1.62
C ALA A 63 -12.54 7.93 -2.09
N LEU A 64 -11.22 8.08 -1.96
CA LEU A 64 -10.47 9.23 -2.47
C LEU A 64 -10.56 9.33 -3.99
N GLY A 65 -10.39 8.21 -4.69
CA GLY A 65 -10.55 8.12 -6.15
C GLY A 65 -11.92 8.64 -6.58
N LYS A 66 -12.99 8.14 -5.96
CA LYS A 66 -14.36 8.59 -6.25
C LYS A 66 -14.53 10.11 -6.06
N LYS A 67 -13.99 10.68 -4.97
CA LYS A 67 -14.05 12.12 -4.70
C LYS A 67 -13.23 12.95 -5.69
N THR A 68 -12.18 12.41 -6.22
CA THR A 68 -11.27 13.09 -7.15
C THR A 68 -11.53 12.78 -8.63
N GLY A 69 -12.55 11.96 -8.93
CA GLY A 69 -12.97 11.63 -10.31
C GLY A 69 -12.15 10.51 -10.96
N TYR A 70 -11.52 9.65 -10.14
CA TYR A 70 -10.75 8.50 -10.60
C TYR A 70 -11.39 7.18 -10.18
N ASP A 71 -11.17 6.15 -10.99
CA ASP A 71 -11.36 4.75 -10.60
C ASP A 71 -10.01 4.16 -10.16
N VAL A 72 -9.98 3.39 -9.07
CA VAL A 72 -8.75 2.89 -8.47
C VAL A 72 -8.68 1.39 -8.60
N GLU A 73 -7.67 0.92 -9.32
CA GLU A 73 -7.26 -0.49 -9.39
C GLU A 73 -6.13 -0.75 -8.40
N VAL A 74 -6.12 -1.93 -7.77
CA VAL A 74 -5.11 -2.28 -6.75
C VAL A 74 -4.17 -3.33 -7.31
N GLN A 75 -2.87 -3.09 -7.19
CA GLN A 75 -1.81 -4.00 -7.62
C GLN A 75 -0.95 -4.42 -6.44
N ASP A 76 -0.86 -5.74 -6.19
CA ASP A 76 0.00 -6.33 -5.16
C ASP A 76 1.45 -6.47 -5.65
N MET A 77 2.38 -6.04 -4.81
CA MET A 77 3.82 -6.22 -5.03
C MET A 77 4.56 -6.18 -3.69
N ASP A 78 5.83 -6.55 -3.68
CA ASP A 78 6.65 -6.49 -2.47
C ASP A 78 6.87 -5.04 -2.02
N PHE A 79 6.83 -4.82 -0.70
CA PHE A 79 6.89 -3.49 -0.09
C PHE A 79 8.13 -2.69 -0.53
N ASN A 80 9.29 -3.33 -0.54
CA ASN A 80 10.57 -2.72 -0.96
C ASN A 80 10.60 -2.28 -2.44
N SER A 81 9.68 -2.80 -3.28
CA SER A 81 9.59 -2.47 -4.71
C SER A 81 8.66 -1.28 -4.99
N LEU A 82 7.78 -0.91 -4.05
CA LEU A 82 6.71 0.06 -4.26
C LEU A 82 7.20 1.44 -4.75
N ILE A 83 8.22 2.01 -4.11
CA ILE A 83 8.75 3.33 -4.51
C ILE A 83 9.36 3.28 -5.91
N THR A 84 10.04 2.20 -6.25
CA THR A 84 10.60 2.01 -7.60
C THR A 84 9.49 1.89 -8.64
N ALA A 85 8.44 1.12 -8.36
CA ALA A 85 7.26 1.00 -9.22
C ALA A 85 6.54 2.35 -9.42
N LEU A 86 6.41 3.16 -8.36
CA LEU A 86 5.83 4.50 -8.44
C LEU A 86 6.68 5.43 -9.32
N LYS A 87 8.01 5.43 -9.16
CA LYS A 87 8.94 6.25 -9.94
C LYS A 87 8.97 5.85 -11.42
N SER A 88 8.86 4.56 -11.72
CA SER A 88 8.80 4.03 -13.09
C SER A 88 7.41 4.12 -13.74
N LYS A 89 6.43 4.72 -13.05
CA LYS A 89 5.04 4.87 -13.52
C LYS A 89 4.28 3.54 -13.70
N GLN A 90 4.74 2.47 -13.07
CA GLN A 90 4.02 1.20 -13.02
C GLN A 90 2.78 1.31 -12.13
N VAL A 91 2.86 2.13 -11.09
CA VAL A 91 1.72 2.53 -10.25
C VAL A 91 1.65 4.06 -10.17
N ASP A 92 0.49 4.60 -9.80
CA ASP A 92 0.24 6.04 -9.73
C ASP A 92 0.30 6.58 -8.30
N MET A 93 0.03 5.73 -7.34
CA MET A 93 0.08 6.03 -5.90
C MET A 93 0.40 4.77 -5.10
N ILE A 94 0.86 4.96 -3.87
CA ILE A 94 1.09 3.88 -2.92
C ILE A 94 0.26 4.14 -1.66
N LEU A 95 -0.55 3.15 -1.26
CA LEU A 95 -1.11 3.02 0.08
C LEU A 95 -0.71 1.61 0.55
N SER A 96 0.09 1.53 1.60
CA SER A 96 0.67 0.28 2.11
C SER A 96 1.29 0.49 3.50
N GLY A 97 0.56 1.16 4.38
CA GLY A 97 1.12 1.51 5.68
C GLY A 97 2.42 2.34 5.61
N MET A 98 2.68 3.04 4.50
CA MET A 98 4.00 3.61 4.22
C MET A 98 4.26 4.92 4.99
N THR A 99 5.27 4.91 5.86
CA THR A 99 5.73 6.08 6.61
C THR A 99 6.53 7.04 5.72
N PRO A 100 6.26 8.36 5.75
CA PRO A 100 6.98 9.38 4.97
C PRO A 100 8.32 9.77 5.63
N THR A 101 9.30 8.85 5.63
CA THR A 101 10.63 9.15 6.17
C THR A 101 11.36 10.24 5.38
N PRO A 102 12.35 10.95 5.96
CA PRO A 102 13.15 11.94 5.23
C PRO A 102 13.79 11.37 3.95
N GLU A 103 14.22 10.10 3.98
CA GLU A 103 14.79 9.42 2.81
C GLU A 103 13.75 9.22 1.71
N ARG A 104 12.56 8.72 2.06
CA ARG A 104 11.46 8.50 1.11
C ARG A 104 10.94 9.84 0.55
N LYS A 105 10.86 10.90 1.39
CA LYS A 105 10.47 12.26 0.96
C LYS A 105 11.43 12.87 -0.06
N ARG A 106 12.68 12.46 -0.11
CA ARG A 106 13.60 12.88 -1.19
C ARG A 106 13.26 12.26 -2.54
N GLN A 107 12.59 11.12 -2.55
CA GLN A 107 12.31 10.34 -3.76
C GLN A 107 10.89 10.53 -4.29
N VAL A 108 9.91 10.71 -3.41
CA VAL A 108 8.48 10.79 -3.71
C VAL A 108 7.81 11.85 -2.84
N ASP A 109 6.60 12.29 -3.20
CA ASP A 109 5.78 13.17 -2.39
C ASP A 109 4.76 12.38 -1.58
N PHE A 110 4.32 12.95 -0.46
CA PHE A 110 3.39 12.32 0.45
C PHE A 110 2.18 13.21 0.75
N SER A 111 1.05 12.55 1.02
CA SER A 111 -0.10 13.19 1.65
C SER A 111 0.16 13.54 3.12
N GLY A 112 -0.83 14.11 3.80
CA GLY A 112 -0.93 14.08 5.25
C GLY A 112 -1.00 12.65 5.79
N ILE A 113 -0.65 12.48 7.06
CA ILE A 113 -0.75 11.20 7.77
C ILE A 113 -2.23 10.86 7.98
N TYR A 114 -2.66 9.66 7.60
CA TYR A 114 -4.04 9.21 7.79
C TYR A 114 -4.20 8.19 8.94
N TYR A 115 -3.10 7.55 9.36
CA TYR A 115 -3.08 6.60 10.47
C TYR A 115 -1.73 6.64 11.20
N THR A 116 -1.71 6.34 12.51
CA THR A 116 -0.49 6.19 13.30
C THR A 116 -0.53 4.88 14.08
N ALA A 117 0.59 4.18 14.13
CA ALA A 117 0.74 2.92 14.85
C ALA A 117 2.06 2.90 15.65
N ASN A 118 2.24 1.90 16.51
CA ASN A 118 3.51 1.63 17.17
C ASN A 118 4.07 0.29 16.70
N ASN A 119 5.32 -0.02 17.04
CA ASN A 119 5.91 -1.32 16.78
C ASN A 119 5.71 -2.24 17.98
N MET A 120 5.59 -3.53 17.68
CA MET A 120 5.47 -4.63 18.62
C MET A 120 6.52 -5.70 18.32
N ILE A 121 7.03 -6.35 19.35
CA ILE A 121 7.84 -7.55 19.21
C ILE A 121 6.90 -8.75 19.21
N VAL A 122 6.84 -9.44 18.07
CA VAL A 122 6.01 -10.64 17.87
C VAL A 122 6.85 -11.87 18.08
N THR A 123 6.34 -12.85 18.80
CA THR A 123 7.00 -14.12 19.10
C THR A 123 6.03 -15.29 18.99
N LYS A 124 6.54 -16.51 18.97
CA LYS A 124 5.70 -17.69 19.11
C LYS A 124 5.05 -17.72 20.49
N LYS A 125 3.80 -18.15 20.56
CA LYS A 125 3.06 -18.31 21.83
C LYS A 125 3.81 -19.25 22.76
N GLY A 126 3.91 -18.85 24.03
CA GLY A 126 4.69 -19.59 25.04
C GLY A 126 6.20 -19.31 25.02
N SER A 127 6.68 -18.43 24.13
CA SER A 127 8.08 -17.99 24.14
C SER A 127 8.46 -17.35 25.48
N SER A 128 9.69 -17.59 25.92
CA SER A 128 10.29 -16.95 27.11
C SER A 128 10.71 -15.50 26.88
N ILE A 129 10.69 -15.03 25.62
CA ILE A 129 11.05 -13.65 25.24
C ILE A 129 9.91 -12.72 25.69
N LYS A 130 10.19 -11.83 26.66
CA LYS A 130 9.24 -10.87 27.23
C LYS A 130 9.76 -9.43 27.18
N SER A 131 11.03 -9.25 26.86
CA SER A 131 11.70 -7.95 26.78
C SER A 131 12.73 -7.95 25.66
N LEU A 132 13.22 -6.76 25.29
CA LEU A 132 14.31 -6.64 24.30
C LEU A 132 15.62 -7.27 24.78
N ASN A 133 15.87 -7.34 26.08
CA ASN A 133 17.06 -8.00 26.62
C ASN A 133 17.07 -9.52 26.36
N ASP A 134 15.91 -10.14 26.27
CA ASP A 134 15.77 -11.58 26.02
C ASP A 134 16.07 -11.94 24.56
N LEU A 135 16.23 -10.94 23.69
CA LEU A 135 16.58 -11.12 22.28
C LEU A 135 18.08 -11.39 22.06
N LYS A 136 18.93 -11.24 23.09
CA LYS A 136 20.38 -11.47 22.94
C LYS A 136 20.67 -12.86 22.36
N GLY A 137 21.40 -12.89 21.26
CA GLY A 137 21.76 -14.12 20.54
C GLY A 137 20.59 -14.78 19.77
N LYS A 138 19.44 -14.12 19.66
CA LYS A 138 18.26 -14.56 18.96
C LYS A 138 18.23 -14.06 17.51
N THR A 139 17.39 -14.68 16.66
CA THR A 139 17.13 -14.23 15.31
C THR A 139 15.80 -13.48 15.26
N VAL A 140 15.86 -12.21 14.82
CA VAL A 140 14.71 -11.31 14.76
C VAL A 140 14.44 -10.91 13.31
N GLY A 141 13.21 -11.11 12.86
CA GLY A 141 12.77 -10.80 11.49
C GLY A 141 12.22 -9.37 11.37
N VAL A 142 12.41 -8.77 10.18
CA VAL A 142 11.81 -7.50 9.78
C VAL A 142 11.41 -7.55 8.31
N GLN A 143 10.47 -6.68 7.90
CA GLN A 143 10.16 -6.55 6.48
C GLN A 143 11.23 -5.70 5.78
N LEU A 144 11.74 -6.19 4.66
CA LEU A 144 12.75 -5.51 3.84
C LEU A 144 12.26 -4.14 3.36
N GLY A 145 13.09 -3.12 3.52
CA GLY A 145 12.79 -1.74 3.12
C GLY A 145 11.82 -1.00 4.04
N SER A 146 11.40 -1.61 5.17
CA SER A 146 10.50 -0.99 6.16
C SER A 146 11.25 -0.09 7.15
N ILE A 147 10.51 0.74 7.89
CA ILE A 147 11.07 1.48 9.03
C ILE A 147 11.45 0.54 10.18
N GLN A 148 10.82 -0.62 10.26
CA GLN A 148 11.14 -1.67 11.23
C GLN A 148 12.52 -2.27 10.96
N GLU A 149 12.95 -2.35 9.71
CA GLU A 149 14.32 -2.78 9.37
C GLU A 149 15.36 -1.78 9.89
N GLU A 150 15.18 -0.48 9.64
CA GLU A 150 16.09 0.56 10.16
C GLU A 150 16.13 0.59 11.69
N LYS A 151 14.98 0.47 12.32
CA LYS A 151 14.86 0.36 13.78
C LYS A 151 15.50 -0.92 14.30
N GLY A 152 15.25 -2.04 13.63
CA GLY A 152 15.82 -3.35 13.94
C GLY A 152 17.34 -3.35 13.94
N LYS A 153 17.98 -2.71 12.96
CA LYS A 153 19.45 -2.56 12.90
C LYS A 153 20.00 -1.86 14.16
N LYS A 154 19.34 -0.78 14.61
CA LYS A 154 19.73 -0.06 15.84
C LYS A 154 19.54 -0.92 17.08
N LEU A 155 18.40 -1.62 17.17
CA LEU A 155 18.09 -2.50 18.29
C LEU A 155 19.02 -3.72 18.33
N ALA A 156 19.34 -4.32 17.19
CA ALA A 156 20.28 -5.43 17.08
C ALA A 156 21.68 -5.07 17.62
N SER A 157 22.16 -3.88 17.27
CA SER A 157 23.42 -3.34 17.80
C SER A 157 23.39 -3.13 19.32
N LYS A 158 22.22 -2.70 19.86
CA LYS A 158 22.06 -2.41 21.30
C LYS A 158 21.86 -3.67 22.14
N TYR A 159 21.09 -4.64 21.65
CA TYR A 159 20.64 -5.81 22.40
C TYR A 159 21.32 -7.12 22.00
N GLY A 160 22.14 -7.12 20.93
CA GLY A 160 22.97 -8.27 20.56
C GLY A 160 22.20 -9.43 19.93
N PHE A 161 21.20 -9.16 19.10
CA PHE A 161 20.49 -10.16 18.30
C PHE A 161 20.91 -10.13 16.82
N GLN A 162 20.61 -11.18 16.07
CA GLN A 162 20.77 -11.24 14.63
C GLN A 162 19.51 -10.71 13.96
N LEU A 163 19.67 -9.81 12.97
CA LEU A 163 18.54 -9.27 12.20
C LEU A 163 18.51 -9.93 10.83
N GLU A 164 17.36 -10.45 10.46
CA GLU A 164 17.07 -11.05 9.16
C GLU A 164 15.86 -10.35 8.53
N ASP A 165 15.83 -10.24 7.21
CA ASP A 165 14.71 -9.64 6.51
C ASP A 165 13.94 -10.65 5.66
N ARG A 166 12.67 -10.33 5.36
CA ARG A 166 11.80 -11.01 4.38
C ARG A 166 11.01 -9.96 3.62
N ASN A 167 10.59 -10.30 2.42
CA ASN A 167 9.79 -9.39 1.59
C ASN A 167 8.40 -9.14 2.16
N ARG A 168 7.83 -10.13 2.83
CA ARG A 168 6.43 -10.13 3.30
C ARG A 168 6.33 -10.32 4.80
N ILE A 169 5.32 -9.68 5.42
CA ILE A 169 4.99 -9.90 6.83
C ILE A 169 4.50 -11.34 7.06
N SER A 170 3.77 -11.89 6.10
CA SER A 170 3.36 -13.29 6.14
C SER A 170 4.53 -14.25 6.28
N ASP A 171 5.64 -13.99 5.57
CA ASP A 171 6.84 -14.82 5.67
C ASP A 171 7.45 -14.74 7.07
N LEU A 172 7.50 -13.54 7.68
CA LEU A 172 7.99 -13.36 9.05
C LEU A 172 7.21 -14.20 10.05
N THR A 173 5.89 -14.23 9.92
CA THR A 173 5.03 -15.01 10.83
C THR A 173 5.23 -16.52 10.64
N GLU A 174 5.42 -17.01 9.43
CA GLU A 174 5.74 -18.40 9.14
C GLU A 174 7.15 -18.79 9.65
N GLU A 175 8.13 -17.89 9.56
CA GLU A 175 9.47 -18.10 10.14
C GLU A 175 9.42 -18.25 11.66
N ILE A 176 8.59 -17.44 12.36
CA ILE A 176 8.37 -17.56 13.81
C ILE A 176 7.69 -18.89 14.15
N LYS A 177 6.64 -19.28 13.44
CA LYS A 177 5.91 -20.52 13.69
C LYS A 177 6.81 -21.75 13.51
N SER A 178 7.63 -21.76 12.47
CA SER A 178 8.59 -22.83 12.19
C SER A 178 9.79 -22.85 13.15
N GLY A 179 9.99 -21.79 13.94
CA GLY A 179 11.12 -21.66 14.86
C GLY A 179 12.44 -21.27 14.17
N ARG A 180 12.41 -20.82 12.90
CA ARG A 180 13.58 -20.26 12.24
C ARG A 180 13.86 -18.84 12.73
N PHE A 181 12.81 -18.07 13.07
CA PHE A 181 12.94 -16.81 13.78
C PHE A 181 12.43 -16.95 15.21
N ASP A 182 13.12 -16.33 16.16
CA ASP A 182 12.70 -16.26 17.56
C ASP A 182 11.64 -15.15 17.77
N ALA A 183 11.74 -14.07 16.97
CA ALA A 183 10.83 -12.92 17.03
C ALA A 183 10.78 -12.18 15.68
N ALA A 184 9.84 -11.22 15.57
CA ALA A 184 9.84 -10.21 14.51
C ALA A 184 9.40 -8.85 15.05
N ILE A 185 9.77 -7.76 14.35
CA ILE A 185 9.31 -6.40 14.64
C ILE A 185 8.23 -6.07 13.61
N ILE A 186 6.99 -5.87 14.07
CA ILE A 186 5.81 -5.61 13.24
C ILE A 186 5.01 -4.48 13.88
N GLU A 187 4.23 -3.71 13.12
CA GLU A 187 3.28 -2.75 13.69
C GLU A 187 2.24 -3.45 14.57
N ASP A 188 1.89 -2.84 15.70
CA ASP A 188 1.02 -3.41 16.72
C ASP A 188 -0.35 -3.82 16.18
N ILE A 189 -0.99 -2.95 15.38
CA ILE A 189 -2.29 -3.26 14.79
C ILE A 189 -2.21 -4.39 13.75
N VAL A 190 -1.11 -4.48 13.01
CA VAL A 190 -0.88 -5.57 12.04
C VAL A 190 -0.59 -6.88 12.76
N ALA A 191 0.23 -6.84 13.82
CA ALA A 191 0.46 -8.01 14.67
C ALA A 191 -0.84 -8.57 15.25
N GLN A 192 -1.75 -7.70 15.71
CA GLN A 192 -3.08 -8.11 16.20
C GLN A 192 -3.91 -8.77 15.09
N GLY A 193 -3.87 -8.25 13.86
CA GLY A 193 -4.51 -8.87 12.71
C GLY A 193 -4.01 -10.31 12.45
N TYR A 194 -2.73 -10.57 12.68
CA TYR A 194 -2.18 -11.92 12.62
C TYR A 194 -2.55 -12.78 13.85
N PHE A 195 -2.62 -12.21 15.05
CA PHE A 195 -3.01 -12.95 16.26
C PHE A 195 -4.46 -13.46 16.17
N SER A 196 -5.37 -12.66 15.61
CA SER A 196 -6.76 -13.08 15.42
C SER A 196 -6.93 -14.26 14.48
N SER A 197 -5.98 -14.44 13.56
CA SER A 197 -5.97 -15.54 12.58
C SER A 197 -5.05 -16.70 12.96
N ASN A 198 -4.16 -16.50 13.96
CA ASN A 198 -3.12 -17.43 14.35
C ASN A 198 -2.95 -17.48 15.87
N ASN A 199 -3.52 -18.50 16.49
CA ASN A 199 -3.39 -18.70 17.95
C ASN A 199 -1.97 -19.04 18.41
N ASP A 200 -1.01 -19.22 17.50
CA ASP A 200 0.37 -19.61 17.77
C ASP A 200 1.32 -18.43 17.96
N LEU A 201 0.81 -17.22 17.80
CA LEU A 201 1.59 -15.98 17.95
C LEU A 201 1.15 -15.20 19.19
N GLN A 202 2.07 -14.44 19.73
CA GLN A 202 1.87 -13.44 20.78
C GLN A 202 2.83 -12.29 20.56
N GLY A 203 2.63 -11.18 21.29
CA GLY A 203 3.55 -10.04 21.18
C GLY A 203 3.52 -9.17 22.42
N PHE A 204 4.50 -8.28 22.52
CA PHE A 204 4.57 -7.26 23.55
C PHE A 204 5.06 -5.94 22.97
N ALA A 205 4.53 -4.84 23.51
CA ALA A 205 4.99 -3.50 23.19
C ALA A 205 6.33 -3.22 23.88
N SER A 206 7.22 -2.48 23.23
CA SER A 206 8.45 -2.00 23.83
C SER A 206 8.59 -0.50 23.62
N ALA A 207 8.94 0.24 24.67
CA ALA A 207 9.18 1.69 24.59
C ALA A 207 10.28 2.02 23.56
N ASP A 208 11.35 1.22 23.50
CA ASP A 208 12.43 1.40 22.52
C ASP A 208 12.00 1.04 21.09
N ALA A 209 10.91 0.27 20.92
CA ALA A 209 10.35 -0.04 19.60
C ALA A 209 9.38 1.04 19.11
N LYS A 210 8.96 1.99 19.98
CA LYS A 210 8.15 3.13 19.54
C LYS A 210 8.93 3.98 18.54
N SER A 211 8.22 4.52 17.57
CA SER A 211 8.76 5.45 16.61
C SER A 211 8.01 6.77 16.73
N ASP A 212 8.73 7.86 16.97
CA ASP A 212 8.15 9.21 17.02
C ASP A 212 7.63 9.66 15.63
N GLU A 213 8.00 8.94 14.58
CA GLU A 213 7.69 9.27 13.18
C GLU A 213 6.76 8.24 12.52
N SER A 214 6.19 7.28 13.27
CA SER A 214 5.35 6.24 12.67
C SER A 214 3.97 6.77 12.31
N GLY A 215 3.74 6.93 11.01
CA GLY A 215 2.43 7.28 10.50
C GLY A 215 2.33 6.98 9.02
N SER A 216 1.20 6.42 8.60
CA SER A 216 0.95 6.04 7.21
C SER A 216 0.48 7.23 6.39
N ALA A 217 1.05 7.42 5.21
CA ALA A 217 0.68 8.46 4.26
C ALA A 217 0.64 7.89 2.83
N ILE A 218 -0.13 8.52 1.96
CA ILE A 218 -0.20 8.16 0.54
C ILE A 218 1.03 8.72 -0.16
N ALA A 219 1.76 7.87 -0.89
CA ALA A 219 2.89 8.34 -1.69
C ALA A 219 2.48 8.55 -3.16
N PHE A 220 3.03 9.61 -3.75
CA PHE A 220 2.87 10.00 -5.16
C PHE A 220 4.23 10.30 -5.77
N ARG A 221 4.33 10.26 -7.10
CA ARG A 221 5.55 10.74 -7.77
C ARG A 221 5.82 12.20 -7.40
N LYS A 222 7.10 12.56 -7.40
CA LYS A 222 7.52 13.96 -7.21
C LYS A 222 6.77 14.90 -8.16
N ASP A 223 6.36 16.03 -7.63
CA ASP A 223 5.70 17.11 -8.36
C ASP A 223 4.40 16.67 -9.09
N SER A 224 3.75 15.63 -8.57
CA SER A 224 2.48 15.14 -9.12
C SER A 224 1.31 16.00 -8.66
N ASP A 225 0.45 16.43 -9.60
CA ASP A 225 -0.81 17.13 -9.30
C ASP A 225 -1.75 16.28 -8.42
N LEU A 226 -1.59 14.95 -8.43
CA LEU A 226 -2.36 14.06 -7.59
C LEU A 226 -2.11 14.32 -6.10
N THR A 227 -0.89 14.72 -5.71
CA THR A 227 -0.55 15.00 -4.31
C THR A 227 -1.46 16.07 -3.70
N ALA A 228 -1.60 17.21 -4.36
CA ALA A 228 -2.45 18.30 -3.89
C ALA A 228 -3.94 17.90 -3.92
N LYS A 229 -4.37 17.25 -5.00
CA LYS A 229 -5.75 16.84 -5.23
C LYS A 229 -6.22 15.81 -4.19
N PHE A 230 -5.43 14.76 -3.94
CA PHE A 230 -5.74 13.73 -2.95
C PHE A 230 -5.61 14.26 -1.51
N ASN A 231 -4.63 15.12 -1.23
CA ASN A 231 -4.52 15.78 0.08
C ASN A 231 -5.77 16.62 0.43
N LYS A 232 -6.31 17.34 -0.54
CA LYS A 232 -7.54 18.11 -0.34
C LYS A 232 -8.70 17.17 -0.01
N ALA A 233 -8.88 16.10 -0.78
CA ALA A 233 -9.93 15.12 -0.55
C ALA A 233 -9.76 14.38 0.80
N LEU A 234 -8.53 14.03 1.19
CA LEU A 234 -8.22 13.42 2.48
C LEU A 234 -8.66 14.32 3.65
N LYS A 235 -8.27 15.60 3.61
CA LYS A 235 -8.68 16.60 4.63
C LYS A 235 -10.20 16.79 4.71
N GLU A 236 -10.90 16.71 3.58
CA GLU A 236 -12.36 16.77 3.56
C GLU A 236 -12.98 15.52 4.23
N MET A 237 -12.42 14.33 3.96
CA MET A 237 -12.85 13.07 4.58
C MET A 237 -12.56 13.01 6.09
N GLU A 238 -11.47 13.63 6.54
CA GLU A 238 -11.18 13.80 7.97
C GLU A 238 -12.23 14.68 8.65
N LYS A 239 -12.52 15.85 8.07
CA LYS A 239 -13.46 16.82 8.62
C LYS A 239 -14.91 16.33 8.70
N ASN A 240 -15.35 15.55 7.71
CA ASN A 240 -16.73 15.06 7.63
C ASN A 240 -16.94 13.68 8.29
N GLY A 241 -15.89 13.11 8.90
CA GLY A 241 -15.94 11.84 9.63
C GLY A 241 -15.92 10.59 8.76
N GLU A 242 -15.66 10.68 7.46
CA GLU A 242 -15.56 9.52 6.57
C GLU A 242 -14.35 8.65 6.93
N ILE A 243 -13.21 9.27 7.30
CA ILE A 243 -12.02 8.53 7.77
C ILE A 243 -12.33 7.73 9.03
N GLU A 244 -13.03 8.34 10.00
CA GLU A 244 -13.41 7.66 11.24
C GLU A 244 -14.40 6.50 11.00
N LYS A 245 -15.26 6.60 9.98
CA LYS A 245 -16.12 5.48 9.58
C LYS A 245 -15.30 4.32 9.01
N LEU A 246 -14.28 4.62 8.19
CA LEU A 246 -13.38 3.60 7.66
C LEU A 246 -12.54 2.96 8.79
N LYS A 247 -12.03 3.76 9.73
CA LYS A 247 -11.32 3.24 10.90
C LYS A 247 -12.22 2.32 11.72
N LYS A 248 -13.45 2.72 12.01
CA LYS A 248 -14.41 1.86 12.72
C LYS A 248 -14.69 0.56 11.98
N LYS A 249 -14.78 0.59 10.66
CA LYS A 249 -15.00 -0.61 9.85
C LYS A 249 -13.86 -1.62 9.97
N TRP A 250 -12.61 -1.14 9.98
CA TRP A 250 -11.45 -2.01 9.82
C TRP A 250 -10.66 -2.28 11.11
N PHE A 251 -10.67 -1.36 12.08
CA PHE A 251 -9.85 -1.45 13.29
C PHE A 251 -10.63 -1.74 14.58
N THR A 252 -11.97 -1.72 14.56
CA THR A 252 -12.78 -1.93 15.80
C THR A 252 -13.46 -3.29 15.88
N ASN A 253 -13.33 -4.18 14.91
CA ASN A 253 -14.03 -5.46 14.84
C ASN A 253 -13.16 -6.66 15.24
N GLU A 254 -12.31 -6.51 16.25
CA GLU A 254 -11.64 -7.67 16.86
C GLU A 254 -11.88 -7.65 18.37
N LYS A 255 -13.10 -8.10 18.78
CA LYS A 255 -13.36 -8.66 20.11
C LYS A 255 -13.35 -10.16 20.03
#